data_a17878c6bb9afcc798b9d6a58109942b
#
_entry.id   a17878c6bb9afcc798b9d6a58109942b
#
_cell.length_a   1.000
_cell.length_b   1.000
_cell.length_c   1.000
_cell.angle_alpha   90.00
_cell.angle_beta   90.00
_cell.angle_gamma   90.00
#
_symmetry.space_group_name_H-M   'P 1'
#
loop_
_entity.id
_entity.type
_entity.pdbx_description
1 polymer ?
#
loop_
_entity_poly.entity_id
_entity_poly.type
_entity_poly.pdbx_seq_one_letter_code
_entity_poly.pdbx_strand_id
1 'polypeptide(L)'
;MLAISQSGTTYHYLNWIPSERGPLVTQHGFIQKEVENPDHIDQYYYDVLDEIFSNVNNGDPICTFSLDRNHVLFSTCFAEENNPELIDWHLTQAQDEKLNEVIDYYHYPMAQESGKMLNIGVPKNIRQSFQSNMRILKSKLNGISVGIFSAETGARQWMQADKHESYLIWKIGKKKMDELLLIRNGEMVTYFSFHRRGKKGKMMWQFGDGFTANSIIQDILNVQSEKSIKFSSAEQVFIYTSDGNIKEIKFFHQLNLENLTLLNPLMVLELTEDEKVHEYNTLPLAETGNAFRGVDV
;
A
#
# COMPACT_ATOMS: atom_id res chain seq x y z
N MET A 1 -15.37 -2.38 10.37
CA MET A 1 -14.17 -2.79 9.59
C MET A 1 -12.93 -2.25 10.28
N LEU A 2 -11.92 -3.10 10.43
CA LEU A 2 -10.62 -2.71 10.96
C LEU A 2 -9.55 -2.93 9.89
N ALA A 3 -8.91 -1.87 9.47
CA ALA A 3 -7.78 -1.90 8.57
C ALA A 3 -6.48 -1.77 9.36
N ILE A 4 -5.52 -2.64 9.10
CA ILE A 4 -4.21 -2.63 9.75
C ILE A 4 -3.15 -2.58 8.66
N SER A 5 -2.16 -1.69 8.80
CA SER A 5 -1.01 -1.62 7.90
C SER A 5 0.30 -1.70 8.67
N GLN A 6 1.23 -2.51 8.18
CA GLN A 6 2.55 -2.71 8.75
C GLN A 6 3.60 -1.86 8.01
N SER A 7 4.42 -1.15 8.78
CA SER A 7 5.62 -0.46 8.28
C SER A 7 6.79 -0.72 9.22
N GLY A 8 7.61 -1.71 8.88
CA GLY A 8 8.65 -2.21 9.76
C GLY A 8 8.06 -2.73 11.08
N THR A 9 8.42 -2.09 12.20
CA THR A 9 7.91 -2.41 13.54
C THR A 9 6.70 -1.58 13.98
N THR A 10 6.20 -0.71 13.11
CA THR A 10 5.04 0.14 13.40
C THR A 10 3.81 -0.41 12.68
N TYR A 11 2.71 -0.51 13.39
CA TYR A 11 1.41 -0.95 12.89
C TYR A 11 0.44 0.21 13.02
N HIS A 12 -0.06 0.72 11.90
CA HIS A 12 -1.11 1.73 11.86
C HIS A 12 -2.45 1.05 11.70
N TYR A 13 -3.47 1.56 12.36
CA TYR A 13 -4.82 1.01 12.23
C TYR A 13 -5.86 2.11 12.06
N LEU A 14 -6.93 1.75 11.34
CA LEU A 14 -8.10 2.58 11.10
C LEU A 14 -9.34 1.72 11.22
N ASN A 15 -10.22 2.10 12.14
CA ASN A 15 -11.50 1.43 12.36
C ASN A 15 -12.63 2.31 11.85
N TRP A 16 -13.54 1.73 11.08
CA TRP A 16 -14.70 2.43 10.55
C TRP A 16 -15.93 1.54 10.52
N ILE A 17 -17.10 2.19 10.51
CA ILE A 17 -18.41 1.55 10.37
C ILE A 17 -19.15 2.15 9.17
N PRO A 18 -20.05 1.40 8.52
CA PRO A 18 -20.95 1.97 7.52
C PRO A 18 -21.86 3.02 8.16
N SER A 19 -22.07 4.14 7.46
CA SER A 19 -23.07 5.15 7.80
C SER A 19 -23.93 5.48 6.57
N GLU A 20 -24.99 6.29 6.75
CA GLU A 20 -25.84 6.74 5.62
C GLU A 20 -25.09 7.61 4.61
N ARG A 21 -23.96 8.19 5.01
CA ARG A 21 -23.13 9.09 4.18
C ARG A 21 -21.82 8.46 3.72
N GLY A 22 -21.64 7.18 3.96
CA GLY A 22 -20.40 6.46 3.66
C GLY A 22 -19.69 5.95 4.90
N PRO A 23 -18.41 5.59 4.80
CA PRO A 23 -17.61 5.11 5.93
C PRO A 23 -17.40 6.18 6.99
N LEU A 24 -17.81 5.91 8.24
CA LEU A 24 -17.55 6.74 9.41
C LEU A 24 -16.37 6.16 10.19
N VAL A 25 -15.27 6.88 10.25
CA VAL A 25 -14.10 6.50 11.05
C VAL A 25 -14.42 6.71 12.53
N THR A 26 -14.35 5.64 13.28
CA THR A 26 -14.63 5.63 14.72
C THR A 26 -13.37 5.68 15.56
N GLN A 27 -12.24 5.23 14.99
CA GLN A 27 -10.97 5.22 15.69
C GLN A 27 -9.80 5.01 14.72
N HIS A 28 -8.67 5.63 14.99
CA HIS A 28 -7.41 5.36 14.32
C HIS A 28 -6.24 5.51 15.28
N GLY A 29 -5.09 4.94 14.93
CA GLY A 29 -3.90 5.05 15.75
C GLY A 29 -2.75 4.23 15.22
N PHE A 30 -1.77 4.03 16.06
CA PHE A 30 -0.64 3.14 15.78
C PHE A 30 -0.14 2.49 17.07
N ILE A 31 0.51 1.34 16.90
CA ILE A 31 1.31 0.67 17.94
C ILE A 31 2.71 0.44 17.37
N GLN A 32 3.68 0.28 18.25
CA GLN A 32 5.04 -0.09 17.89
C GLN A 32 5.42 -1.37 18.63
N LYS A 33 5.83 -2.39 17.87
CA LYS A 33 6.19 -3.70 18.42
C LYS A 33 7.46 -4.20 17.75
N GLU A 34 8.50 -4.48 18.51
CA GLU A 34 9.72 -5.07 17.99
C GLU A 34 9.61 -6.60 17.93
N VAL A 35 10.20 -7.22 16.93
CA VAL A 35 10.29 -8.67 16.81
C VAL A 35 11.37 -9.16 17.75
N GLU A 36 10.98 -9.72 18.91
CA GLU A 36 11.95 -10.25 19.88
C GLU A 36 12.56 -11.58 19.42
N ASN A 37 11.76 -12.43 18.77
CA ASN A 37 12.23 -13.74 18.29
C ASN A 37 11.51 -14.11 16.96
N PRO A 38 12.24 -14.20 15.84
CA PRO A 38 11.65 -14.57 14.54
C PRO A 38 11.06 -15.99 14.49
N ASP A 39 11.47 -16.89 15.39
CA ASP A 39 10.95 -18.26 15.44
C ASP A 39 9.52 -18.33 16.03
N HIS A 40 9.04 -17.27 16.65
CA HIS A 40 7.71 -17.18 17.26
C HIS A 40 6.79 -16.18 16.54
N ILE A 41 6.74 -16.25 15.22
CA ILE A 41 5.96 -15.31 14.39
C ILE A 41 4.47 -15.31 14.73
N ASP A 42 3.91 -16.46 15.11
CA ASP A 42 2.49 -16.58 15.50
C ASP A 42 2.19 -15.79 16.75
N GLN A 43 3.01 -15.95 17.80
CA GLN A 43 2.85 -15.21 19.05
C GLN A 43 3.07 -13.70 18.83
N TYR A 44 4.05 -13.34 18.01
CA TYR A 44 4.30 -11.95 17.68
C TYR A 44 3.09 -11.27 17.03
N TYR A 45 2.49 -11.89 16.01
CA TYR A 45 1.28 -11.33 15.40
C TYR A 45 0.07 -11.38 16.32
N TYR A 46 -0.02 -12.39 17.20
CA TYR A 46 -1.06 -12.41 18.23
C TYR A 46 -0.95 -11.17 19.12
N ASP A 47 0.22 -10.89 19.67
CA ASP A 47 0.44 -9.77 20.58
C ASP A 47 0.16 -8.41 19.91
N VAL A 48 0.52 -8.26 18.62
CA VAL A 48 0.19 -7.07 17.83
C VAL A 48 -1.31 -6.88 17.67
N LEU A 49 -2.00 -7.94 17.30
CA LEU A 49 -3.45 -7.91 17.07
C LEU A 49 -4.22 -7.71 18.37
N ASP A 50 -3.84 -8.39 19.45
CA ASP A 50 -4.47 -8.26 20.76
C ASP A 50 -4.36 -6.83 21.31
N GLU A 51 -3.19 -6.20 21.15
CA GLU A 51 -2.98 -4.80 21.53
C GLU A 51 -3.84 -3.84 20.69
N ILE A 52 -3.92 -4.04 19.36
CA ILE A 52 -4.79 -3.23 18.49
C ILE A 52 -6.25 -3.43 18.85
N PHE A 53 -6.70 -4.68 19.04
CA PHE A 53 -8.09 -4.99 19.39
C PHE A 53 -8.48 -4.43 20.76
N SER A 54 -7.55 -4.42 21.71
CA SER A 54 -7.78 -3.79 23.02
C SER A 54 -7.97 -2.28 22.94
N ASN A 55 -7.39 -1.64 21.91
CA ASN A 55 -7.57 -0.21 21.66
C ASN A 55 -8.85 0.08 20.87
N VAL A 56 -9.42 -0.90 20.17
CA VAL A 56 -10.60 -0.73 19.30
C VAL A 56 -11.84 -1.25 20.00
N ASN A 57 -12.72 -0.36 20.46
CA ASN A 57 -13.94 -0.66 21.21
C ASN A 57 -15.06 -1.33 20.38
N ASN A 58 -14.76 -2.11 19.38
CA ASN A 58 -15.74 -2.78 18.55
C ASN A 58 -15.70 -4.29 18.79
N GLY A 59 -16.88 -4.91 18.92
CA GLY A 59 -17.04 -6.36 18.97
C GLY A 59 -16.24 -7.11 17.89
N ASP A 60 -16.75 -8.14 17.26
CA ASP A 60 -16.01 -8.98 16.28
C ASP A 60 -15.73 -8.25 14.95
N PRO A 61 -14.67 -7.42 14.77
CA PRO A 61 -14.46 -6.65 13.55
C PRO A 61 -14.02 -7.56 12.42
N ILE A 62 -14.43 -7.20 11.19
CA ILE A 62 -13.85 -7.76 9.97
C ILE A 62 -12.56 -7.00 9.69
N CYS A 63 -11.44 -7.71 9.53
CA CYS A 63 -10.12 -7.12 9.41
C CYS A 63 -9.53 -7.26 8.01
N THR A 64 -8.81 -6.25 7.56
CA THR A 64 -7.86 -6.33 6.45
C THR A 64 -6.46 -6.00 6.93
N PHE A 65 -5.46 -6.62 6.31
CA PHE A 65 -4.07 -6.40 6.68
C PHE A 65 -3.23 -6.02 5.45
N SER A 66 -2.41 -4.99 5.59
CA SER A 66 -1.42 -4.57 4.58
C SER A 66 -0.02 -4.85 5.11
N LEU A 67 0.66 -5.79 4.47
CA LEU A 67 2.02 -6.18 4.82
C LEU A 67 3.05 -5.16 4.36
N ASP A 68 4.12 -5.01 5.15
CA ASP A 68 5.34 -4.36 4.68
C ASP A 68 5.93 -5.15 3.51
N ARG A 69 6.47 -4.45 2.53
CA ARG A 69 7.11 -5.03 1.34
C ARG A 69 8.15 -6.11 1.66
N ASN A 70 8.87 -5.95 2.78
CA ASN A 70 9.92 -6.88 3.18
C ASN A 70 9.39 -8.29 3.55
N HIS A 71 8.08 -8.45 3.72
CA HIS A 71 7.42 -9.72 4.02
C HIS A 71 6.83 -10.41 2.80
N VAL A 72 7.04 -9.89 1.60
CA VAL A 72 6.47 -10.41 0.36
C VAL A 72 7.53 -10.57 -0.72
N LEU A 73 7.27 -11.48 -1.66
CA LEU A 73 8.11 -11.71 -2.82
C LEU A 73 7.46 -11.10 -4.05
N PHE A 74 8.28 -10.54 -4.93
CA PHE A 74 7.82 -10.03 -6.21
C PHE A 74 8.53 -10.75 -7.35
N SER A 75 7.76 -11.16 -8.35
CA SER A 75 8.25 -11.72 -9.61
C SER A 75 7.34 -11.30 -10.76
N THR A 76 7.74 -11.58 -11.97
CA THR A 76 6.88 -11.37 -13.15
C THR A 76 6.69 -12.69 -13.88
N CYS A 77 5.52 -12.87 -14.48
CA CYS A 77 5.23 -13.99 -15.35
C CYS A 77 4.41 -13.55 -16.56
N PHE A 78 4.25 -14.44 -17.51
CA PHE A 78 3.35 -14.32 -18.64
C PHE A 78 2.18 -15.28 -18.50
N ALA A 79 0.96 -14.78 -18.66
CA ALA A 79 -0.22 -15.57 -18.89
C ALA A 79 -0.63 -15.38 -20.35
N GLU A 80 -0.54 -16.43 -21.16
CA GLU A 80 -0.81 -16.35 -22.62
C GLU A 80 -2.27 -16.06 -22.96
N GLU A 81 -3.20 -16.16 -21.99
CA GLU A 81 -4.63 -15.92 -22.19
C GLU A 81 -5.22 -15.07 -21.05
N ASN A 82 -6.12 -14.17 -21.41
CA ASN A 82 -6.88 -13.33 -20.45
C ASN A 82 -8.00 -14.11 -19.72
N ASN A 83 -7.83 -15.42 -19.51
CA ASN A 83 -8.74 -16.24 -18.75
C ASN A 83 -8.23 -16.39 -17.31
N PRO A 84 -8.92 -15.87 -16.27
CA PRO A 84 -8.46 -15.93 -14.89
C PRO A 84 -8.15 -17.35 -14.40
N GLU A 85 -8.93 -18.36 -14.81
CA GLU A 85 -8.69 -19.76 -14.42
C GLU A 85 -7.42 -20.34 -15.05
N LEU A 86 -7.10 -19.95 -16.29
CA LEU A 86 -5.88 -20.35 -16.97
C LEU A 86 -4.67 -19.55 -16.48
N ILE A 87 -4.85 -18.30 -16.06
CA ILE A 87 -3.80 -17.49 -15.45
C ILE A 87 -3.26 -18.21 -14.22
N ASP A 88 -4.12 -18.62 -13.28
CA ASP A 88 -3.69 -19.34 -12.08
C ASP A 88 -2.96 -20.66 -12.43
N TRP A 89 -3.41 -21.36 -13.45
CA TRP A 89 -2.77 -22.60 -13.91
C TRP A 89 -1.38 -22.33 -14.50
N HIS A 90 -1.25 -21.38 -15.43
CA HIS A 90 0.04 -21.00 -16.04
C HIS A 90 1.03 -20.47 -14.99
N LEU A 91 0.56 -19.70 -14.02
CA LEU A 91 1.39 -19.19 -12.94
C LEU A 91 1.89 -20.31 -12.03
N THR A 92 1.04 -21.30 -11.75
CA THR A 92 1.42 -22.48 -10.98
C THR A 92 2.47 -23.33 -11.70
N GLN A 93 2.35 -23.45 -13.03
CA GLN A 93 3.32 -24.18 -13.85
C GLN A 93 4.66 -23.43 -14.04
N ALA A 94 4.62 -22.10 -14.13
CA ALA A 94 5.83 -21.28 -14.32
C ALA A 94 6.68 -21.11 -13.05
N GLN A 95 6.15 -21.52 -11.90
CA GLN A 95 6.83 -21.40 -10.61
C GLN A 95 7.37 -22.75 -10.15
N ASP A 96 8.44 -22.71 -9.34
CA ASP A 96 8.97 -23.91 -8.69
C ASP A 96 7.88 -24.51 -7.79
N GLU A 97 7.57 -25.80 -7.98
CA GLU A 97 6.55 -26.53 -7.17
C GLU A 97 6.78 -26.36 -5.67
N LYS A 98 8.05 -26.35 -5.23
CA LYS A 98 8.40 -26.16 -3.81
C LYS A 98 8.04 -24.77 -3.30
N LEU A 99 8.11 -23.73 -4.14
CA LEU A 99 7.66 -22.39 -3.77
C LEU A 99 6.14 -22.31 -3.68
N ASN A 100 5.41 -22.99 -4.54
CA ASN A 100 3.96 -23.07 -4.51
C ASN A 100 3.40 -23.72 -3.23
N GLU A 101 4.17 -24.60 -2.58
CA GLU A 101 3.79 -25.21 -1.30
C GLU A 101 3.79 -24.20 -0.14
N VAL A 102 4.64 -23.17 -0.22
CA VAL A 102 4.91 -22.23 0.90
C VAL A 102 4.48 -20.78 0.65
N ILE A 103 4.06 -20.45 -0.57
CA ILE A 103 3.70 -19.09 -0.98
C ILE A 103 2.33 -19.07 -1.63
N ASP A 104 1.50 -18.08 -1.29
CA ASP A 104 0.29 -17.73 -2.02
C ASP A 104 0.59 -16.53 -2.91
N TYR A 105 0.16 -16.59 -4.19
CA TYR A 105 0.41 -15.54 -5.15
C TYR A 105 -0.86 -14.75 -5.47
N TYR A 106 -0.70 -13.43 -5.60
CA TYR A 106 -1.67 -12.51 -6.16
C TYR A 106 -1.09 -11.90 -7.43
N HIS A 107 -1.94 -11.61 -8.41
CA HIS A 107 -1.52 -11.15 -9.72
C HIS A 107 -2.04 -9.75 -9.99
N TYR A 108 -1.16 -8.90 -10.54
CA TYR A 108 -1.50 -7.55 -10.94
C TYR A 108 -1.14 -7.34 -12.43
N PRO A 109 -2.11 -6.98 -13.30
CA PRO A 109 -1.83 -6.81 -14.73
C PRO A 109 -0.86 -5.67 -14.99
N MET A 110 0.03 -5.87 -15.98
CA MET A 110 1.05 -4.92 -16.39
C MET A 110 0.77 -4.36 -17.79
N ALA A 111 0.85 -3.06 -17.96
CA ALA A 111 0.45 -2.34 -19.18
C ALA A 111 1.33 -2.60 -20.41
N GLN A 112 2.55 -3.11 -20.27
CA GLN A 112 3.54 -3.13 -21.35
C GLN A 112 3.36 -4.25 -22.37
N GLU A 113 2.90 -5.39 -21.93
CA GLU A 113 2.79 -6.60 -22.76
C GLU A 113 1.50 -7.31 -22.37
N SER A 114 0.65 -7.59 -23.35
CA SER A 114 -0.57 -8.38 -23.13
C SER A 114 -0.21 -9.70 -22.42
N GLY A 115 -0.88 -9.99 -21.32
CA GLY A 115 -0.66 -11.19 -20.53
C GLY A 115 0.52 -11.12 -19.53
N LYS A 116 1.27 -10.02 -19.47
CA LYS A 116 2.31 -9.86 -18.44
C LYS A 116 1.69 -9.48 -17.10
N MET A 117 2.11 -10.17 -16.04
CA MET A 117 1.61 -9.99 -14.69
C MET A 117 2.76 -9.75 -13.71
N LEU A 118 2.53 -8.87 -12.73
CA LEU A 118 3.33 -8.83 -11.52
C LEU A 118 2.76 -9.82 -10.51
N ASN A 119 3.58 -10.76 -10.06
CA ASN A 119 3.21 -11.69 -9.00
C ASN A 119 3.66 -11.14 -7.65
N ILE A 120 2.74 -11.11 -6.71
CA ILE A 120 2.97 -10.72 -5.33
C ILE A 120 2.79 -11.97 -4.47
N GLY A 121 3.89 -12.51 -3.97
CA GLY A 121 3.91 -13.74 -3.20
C GLY A 121 3.88 -13.46 -1.70
N VAL A 122 2.85 -13.96 -1.02
CA VAL A 122 2.72 -13.90 0.44
C VAL A 122 3.04 -15.26 1.04
N PRO A 123 3.99 -15.39 1.96
CA PRO A 123 4.27 -16.63 2.65
C PRO A 123 3.03 -17.20 3.36
N LYS A 124 2.72 -18.47 3.12
CA LYS A 124 1.53 -19.13 3.68
C LYS A 124 1.52 -19.16 5.20
N ASN A 125 2.68 -19.29 5.83
CA ASN A 125 2.79 -19.22 7.29
C ASN A 125 2.33 -17.89 7.85
N ILE A 126 2.63 -16.76 7.19
CA ILE A 126 2.13 -15.43 7.59
C ILE A 126 0.60 -15.39 7.49
N ARG A 127 0.03 -15.83 6.36
CA ARG A 127 -1.42 -15.88 6.20
C ARG A 127 -2.10 -16.78 7.23
N GLN A 128 -1.53 -17.97 7.47
CA GLN A 128 -2.06 -18.93 8.45
C GLN A 128 -1.98 -18.37 9.87
N SER A 129 -0.89 -17.69 10.21
CA SER A 129 -0.74 -16.99 11.49
C SER A 129 -1.86 -15.96 11.69
N PHE A 130 -2.09 -15.08 10.71
CA PHE A 130 -3.20 -14.13 10.80
C PHE A 130 -4.56 -14.82 10.94
N GLN A 131 -4.85 -15.85 10.14
CA GLN A 131 -6.12 -16.56 10.20
C GLN A 131 -6.34 -17.22 11.56
N SER A 132 -5.31 -17.82 12.14
CA SER A 132 -5.37 -18.48 13.45
C SER A 132 -5.59 -17.46 14.58
N ASN A 133 -4.83 -16.37 14.55
CA ASN A 133 -4.93 -15.32 15.56
C ASN A 133 -6.26 -14.58 15.49
N MET A 134 -6.79 -14.32 14.29
CA MET A 134 -8.12 -13.73 14.13
C MET A 134 -9.22 -14.62 14.71
N ARG A 135 -9.12 -15.96 14.57
CA ARG A 135 -10.07 -16.89 15.19
C ARG A 135 -10.03 -16.82 16.70
N ILE A 136 -8.82 -16.77 17.30
CA ILE A 136 -8.64 -16.64 18.77
C ILE A 136 -9.27 -15.33 19.25
N LEU A 137 -9.07 -14.24 18.53
CA LEU A 137 -9.59 -12.90 18.83
C LEU A 137 -11.06 -12.72 18.38
N LYS A 138 -11.76 -13.80 17.99
CA LYS A 138 -13.17 -13.80 17.54
C LYS A 138 -13.43 -12.80 16.39
N SER A 139 -12.50 -12.69 15.46
CA SER A 139 -12.55 -11.81 14.33
C SER A 139 -12.42 -12.56 13.01
N LYS A 140 -12.64 -11.87 11.88
CA LYS A 140 -12.53 -12.44 10.54
C LYS A 140 -11.51 -11.68 9.72
N LEU A 141 -10.53 -12.40 9.15
CA LEU A 141 -9.64 -11.85 8.14
C LEU A 141 -10.37 -11.80 6.79
N ASN A 142 -10.52 -10.60 6.23
CA ASN A 142 -11.17 -10.37 4.93
C ASN A 142 -10.16 -10.34 3.78
N GLY A 143 -8.92 -9.92 4.04
CA GLY A 143 -7.89 -9.89 3.02
C GLY A 143 -6.53 -9.44 3.53
N ILE A 144 -5.50 -9.84 2.78
CA ILE A 144 -4.12 -9.38 2.95
C ILE A 144 -3.72 -8.68 1.66
N SER A 145 -3.01 -7.56 1.78
CA SER A 145 -2.46 -6.79 0.66
C SER A 145 -1.03 -6.34 1.01
N VAL A 146 -0.42 -5.55 0.15
CA VAL A 146 0.90 -4.96 0.36
C VAL A 146 0.80 -3.45 0.37
N GLY A 147 1.55 -2.78 1.23
CA GLY A 147 1.43 -1.37 1.57
C GLY A 147 1.09 -0.44 0.40
N ILE A 148 1.96 -0.33 -0.61
CA ILE A 148 1.72 0.62 -1.73
C ILE A 148 0.50 0.25 -2.60
N PHE A 149 0.17 -1.06 -2.75
CA PHE A 149 -1.02 -1.50 -3.48
C PHE A 149 -2.30 -1.25 -2.66
N SER A 150 -2.21 -1.31 -1.34
CA SER A 150 -3.29 -0.87 -0.46
C SER A 150 -3.50 0.63 -0.54
N ALA A 151 -2.43 1.42 -0.57
CA ALA A 151 -2.50 2.86 -0.75
C ALA A 151 -3.07 3.23 -2.13
N GLU A 152 -2.75 2.48 -3.18
CA GLU A 152 -3.34 2.63 -4.52
C GLU A 152 -4.85 2.37 -4.49
N THR A 153 -5.29 1.29 -3.83
CA THR A 153 -6.72 1.04 -3.62
C THR A 153 -7.38 2.20 -2.87
N GLY A 154 -6.74 2.75 -1.84
CA GLY A 154 -7.19 3.94 -1.13
C GLY A 154 -7.29 5.16 -2.04
N ALA A 155 -6.28 5.42 -2.88
CA ALA A 155 -6.31 6.54 -3.82
C ALA A 155 -7.51 6.47 -4.78
N ARG A 156 -7.85 5.27 -5.28
CA ARG A 156 -9.05 5.07 -6.10
C ARG A 156 -10.33 5.32 -5.33
N GLN A 157 -10.47 4.76 -4.14
CA GLN A 157 -11.70 4.82 -3.36
C GLN A 157 -11.92 6.21 -2.73
N TRP A 158 -10.89 6.83 -2.20
CA TRP A 158 -11.00 8.09 -1.47
C TRP A 158 -10.84 9.32 -2.36
N MET A 159 -9.93 9.27 -3.35
CA MET A 159 -9.52 10.41 -4.17
C MET A 159 -9.93 10.26 -5.63
N GLN A 160 -10.66 9.19 -5.97
CA GLN A 160 -11.12 8.91 -7.33
C GLN A 160 -9.97 8.93 -8.36
N ALA A 161 -8.84 8.33 -7.99
CA ALA A 161 -7.62 8.32 -8.79
C ALA A 161 -7.83 7.72 -10.19
N ASP A 162 -8.78 6.80 -10.34
CA ASP A 162 -9.17 6.16 -11.60
C ASP A 162 -9.88 7.08 -12.59
N LYS A 163 -10.25 8.31 -12.21
CA LYS A 163 -10.72 9.35 -13.14
C LYS A 163 -9.60 9.94 -13.98
N HIS A 164 -8.35 9.75 -13.60
CA HIS A 164 -7.18 10.19 -14.33
C HIS A 164 -6.69 9.08 -15.27
N GLU A 165 -6.28 9.44 -16.49
CA GLU A 165 -5.68 8.50 -17.45
C GLU A 165 -4.42 7.86 -16.86
N SER A 166 -3.63 8.64 -16.10
CA SER A 166 -2.46 8.13 -15.40
C SER A 166 -2.28 8.78 -14.03
N TYR A 167 -1.93 7.97 -13.03
CA TYR A 167 -1.61 8.46 -11.69
C TYR A 167 -0.45 7.71 -11.06
N LEU A 168 0.29 8.44 -10.24
CA LEU A 168 1.46 7.95 -9.52
C LEU A 168 1.17 7.90 -8.02
N ILE A 169 1.37 6.75 -7.39
CA ILE A 169 1.41 6.61 -5.94
C ILE A 169 2.88 6.71 -5.51
N TRP A 170 3.19 7.71 -4.70
CA TRP A 170 4.54 7.96 -4.23
C TRP A 170 4.63 7.85 -2.71
N LYS A 171 5.25 6.76 -2.23
CA LYS A 171 5.59 6.54 -0.83
C LYS A 171 6.97 7.13 -0.54
N ILE A 172 7.03 8.15 0.28
CA ILE A 172 8.29 8.69 0.81
C ILE A 172 8.73 7.84 1.99
N GLY A 173 9.85 7.14 1.82
CA GLY A 173 10.38 6.22 2.82
C GLY A 173 11.51 6.80 3.67
N LYS A 174 11.89 6.04 4.72
CA LYS A 174 13.04 6.36 5.58
C LYS A 174 14.33 6.42 4.78
N LYS A 175 15.26 7.26 5.23
CA LYS A 175 16.61 7.39 4.64
C LYS A 175 16.57 7.71 3.13
N LYS A 176 15.51 8.37 2.67
CA LYS A 176 15.32 8.74 1.25
C LYS A 176 15.18 7.54 0.31
N MET A 177 14.68 6.43 0.82
CA MET A 177 14.29 5.26 0.04
C MET A 177 12.82 5.36 -0.30
N ASP A 178 12.52 5.76 -1.52
CA ASP A 178 11.16 5.94 -1.98
C ASP A 178 10.67 4.73 -2.76
N GLU A 179 9.36 4.48 -2.69
CA GLU A 179 8.67 3.50 -3.53
C GLU A 179 7.61 4.22 -4.38
N LEU A 180 7.51 3.83 -5.65
CA LEU A 180 6.62 4.44 -6.61
C LEU A 180 5.90 3.41 -7.45
N LEU A 181 4.60 3.63 -7.64
CA LEU A 181 3.72 2.80 -8.44
C LEU A 181 2.97 3.70 -9.44
N LEU A 182 3.26 3.56 -10.73
CA LEU A 182 2.53 4.26 -11.79
C LEU A 182 1.47 3.35 -12.39
N ILE A 183 0.25 3.83 -12.39
CA ILE A 183 -0.90 3.22 -13.05
C ILE A 183 -1.28 4.07 -14.27
N ARG A 184 -1.64 3.43 -15.38
CA ARG A 184 -2.21 4.06 -16.57
C ARG A 184 -3.36 3.20 -17.10
N ASN A 185 -4.53 3.81 -17.32
CA ASN A 185 -5.74 3.11 -17.76
C ASN A 185 -6.09 1.87 -16.91
N GLY A 186 -5.84 1.93 -15.59
CA GLY A 186 -6.11 0.83 -14.66
C GLY A 186 -5.04 -0.27 -14.61
N GLU A 187 -3.97 -0.18 -15.39
CA GLU A 187 -2.89 -1.16 -15.45
C GLU A 187 -1.56 -0.60 -14.89
N MET A 188 -0.75 -1.46 -14.29
CA MET A 188 0.55 -1.07 -13.79
C MET A 188 1.55 -0.86 -14.92
N VAL A 189 2.07 0.35 -15.05
CA VAL A 189 3.16 0.67 -16.00
C VAL A 189 4.51 0.33 -15.39
N THR A 190 4.76 0.77 -14.16
CA THR A 190 6.01 0.49 -13.45
C THR A 190 5.81 0.58 -11.95
N TYR A 191 6.49 -0.30 -11.23
CA TYR A 191 6.64 -0.31 -9.78
C TYR A 191 8.12 -0.40 -9.43
N PHE A 192 8.64 0.56 -8.67
CA PHE A 192 10.07 0.61 -8.41
C PHE A 192 10.39 1.30 -7.08
N SER A 193 11.63 1.08 -6.61
CA SER A 193 12.21 1.85 -5.51
C SER A 193 13.50 2.51 -5.95
N PHE A 194 13.74 3.71 -5.45
CA PHE A 194 15.00 4.39 -5.66
C PHE A 194 15.46 5.15 -4.41
N HIS A 195 16.76 5.33 -4.32
CA HIS A 195 17.38 6.11 -3.26
C HIS A 195 17.72 7.51 -3.77
N ARG A 196 17.14 8.55 -3.16
CA ARG A 196 17.44 9.95 -3.47
C ARG A 196 18.78 10.35 -2.83
N ARG A 197 19.77 10.67 -3.63
CA ARG A 197 21.12 11.15 -3.19
C ARG A 197 21.38 12.55 -3.71
N GLY A 198 20.90 13.58 -3.01
CA GLY A 198 21.03 14.97 -3.44
C GLY A 198 20.40 15.17 -4.81
N LYS A 199 21.20 15.55 -5.82
CA LYS A 199 20.75 15.76 -7.20
C LYS A 199 20.73 14.47 -8.06
N LYS A 200 20.90 13.29 -7.46
CA LYS A 200 20.93 12.00 -8.17
C LYS A 200 19.98 11.02 -7.53
N GLY A 201 19.34 10.18 -8.35
CA GLY A 201 18.57 9.03 -7.93
C GLY A 201 19.31 7.74 -8.28
N LYS A 202 19.33 6.76 -7.38
CA LYS A 202 19.82 5.42 -7.66
C LYS A 202 18.67 4.45 -7.61
N MET A 203 18.33 3.85 -8.75
CA MET A 203 17.38 2.74 -8.82
C MET A 203 17.87 1.59 -7.96
N MET A 204 17.01 1.03 -7.13
CA MET A 204 17.31 -0.10 -6.25
C MET A 204 16.75 -1.40 -6.85
N TRP A 205 15.52 -1.36 -7.29
CA TRP A 205 14.83 -2.44 -7.99
C TRP A 205 13.66 -1.86 -8.79
N GLN A 206 13.17 -2.62 -9.78
CA GLN A 206 12.10 -2.19 -10.68
C GLN A 206 11.37 -3.39 -11.29
N PHE A 207 10.06 -3.23 -11.47
CA PHE A 207 9.17 -4.07 -12.26
C PHE A 207 8.45 -3.16 -13.27
N GLY A 208 8.26 -3.63 -14.51
CA GLY A 208 7.62 -2.87 -15.58
C GLY A 208 8.59 -2.00 -16.38
N ASP A 209 8.13 -0.84 -16.86
CA ASP A 209 8.87 0.01 -17.80
C ASP A 209 9.99 0.83 -17.13
N GLY A 210 11.23 0.45 -17.43
CA GLY A 210 12.42 1.13 -16.92
C GLY A 210 12.65 2.52 -17.51
N PHE A 211 12.21 2.78 -18.74
CA PHE A 211 12.31 4.10 -19.32
C PHE A 211 11.40 5.09 -18.58
N THR A 212 10.15 4.71 -18.38
CA THR A 212 9.17 5.49 -17.59
C THR A 212 9.63 5.66 -16.13
N ALA A 213 10.15 4.63 -15.49
CA ALA A 213 10.69 4.74 -14.13
C ALA A 213 11.82 5.79 -14.04
N ASN A 214 12.75 5.81 -15.00
CA ASN A 214 13.81 6.82 -15.05
C ASN A 214 13.26 8.23 -15.32
N SER A 215 12.23 8.38 -16.15
CA SER A 215 11.56 9.67 -16.37
C SER A 215 10.95 10.21 -15.08
N ILE A 216 10.26 9.36 -14.30
CA ILE A 216 9.69 9.73 -13.00
C ILE A 216 10.79 10.18 -12.03
N ILE A 217 11.91 9.47 -11.97
CA ILE A 217 13.06 9.87 -11.13
C ILE A 217 13.56 11.26 -11.52
N GLN A 218 13.66 11.56 -12.81
CA GLN A 218 14.07 12.90 -13.29
C GLN A 218 13.05 13.97 -12.90
N ASP A 219 11.76 13.70 -13.01
CA ASP A 219 10.71 14.62 -12.56
C ASP A 219 10.86 14.95 -11.07
N ILE A 220 11.04 13.93 -10.21
CA ILE A 220 11.25 14.12 -8.78
C ILE A 220 12.49 14.98 -8.48
N LEU A 221 13.59 14.74 -9.18
CA LEU A 221 14.83 15.51 -9.01
C LEU A 221 14.67 16.95 -9.52
N ASN A 222 13.93 17.16 -10.60
CA ASN A 222 13.64 18.49 -11.15
C ASN A 222 12.74 19.29 -10.19
N VAL A 223 11.68 18.69 -9.66
CA VAL A 223 10.82 19.29 -8.64
C VAL A 223 11.62 19.63 -7.39
N GLN A 224 12.43 18.70 -6.89
CA GLN A 224 13.27 18.93 -5.70
C GLN A 224 14.29 20.09 -5.89
N SER A 225 14.71 20.33 -7.13
CA SER A 225 15.61 21.46 -7.47
C SER A 225 14.87 22.72 -7.94
N GLU A 226 13.54 22.77 -7.76
CA GLU A 226 12.66 23.89 -8.13
C GLU A 226 12.72 24.25 -9.64
N LYS A 227 13.09 23.28 -10.48
CA LYS A 227 13.12 23.44 -11.94
C LYS A 227 11.80 23.13 -12.61
N SER A 228 10.86 22.53 -11.88
CA SER A 228 9.53 22.18 -12.38
C SER A 228 8.51 22.34 -11.27
N ILE A 229 7.33 22.81 -11.64
CA ILE A 229 6.15 22.93 -10.77
C ILE A 229 5.14 21.81 -11.00
N LYS A 230 5.46 20.87 -11.89
CA LYS A 230 4.56 19.77 -12.28
C LYS A 230 5.37 18.50 -12.58
N PHE A 231 4.79 17.37 -12.26
CA PHE A 231 5.24 16.06 -12.76
C PHE A 231 4.75 15.86 -14.18
N SER A 232 5.66 15.55 -15.11
CA SER A 232 5.31 15.31 -16.51
C SER A 232 4.96 13.85 -16.81
N SER A 233 5.41 12.93 -15.94
CA SER A 233 5.26 11.49 -16.13
C SER A 233 3.88 10.94 -15.74
N ALA A 234 3.06 11.72 -15.02
CA ALA A 234 1.73 11.34 -14.58
C ALA A 234 0.80 12.55 -14.57
N GLU A 235 -0.49 12.33 -14.85
CA GLU A 235 -1.52 13.36 -14.76
C GLU A 235 -1.76 13.80 -13.32
N GLN A 236 -1.76 12.85 -12.37
CA GLN A 236 -1.93 13.10 -10.94
C GLN A 236 -0.88 12.33 -10.12
N VAL A 237 -0.43 12.90 -9.02
CA VAL A 237 0.51 12.29 -8.07
C VAL A 237 -0.11 12.30 -6.68
N PHE A 238 -0.17 11.13 -6.05
CA PHE A 238 -0.62 10.95 -4.68
C PHE A 238 0.58 10.60 -3.81
N ILE A 239 0.88 11.47 -2.82
CA ILE A 239 2.05 11.34 -1.96
C ILE A 239 1.67 11.00 -0.53
N TYR A 240 2.42 10.10 0.09
CA TYR A 240 2.26 9.73 1.49
C TYR A 240 3.57 9.21 2.12
N THR A 241 3.53 8.93 3.41
CA THR A 241 4.60 8.20 4.11
C THR A 241 3.98 7.21 5.09
N SER A 242 4.56 6.04 5.24
CA SER A 242 4.23 5.09 6.30
C SER A 242 5.22 5.12 7.47
N ASP A 243 6.32 5.85 7.31
CA ASP A 243 7.48 5.86 8.20
C ASP A 243 7.62 7.14 9.05
N GLY A 244 6.63 8.04 8.97
CA GLY A 244 6.66 9.30 9.70
C GLY A 244 7.65 10.34 9.14
N ASN A 245 8.07 10.22 7.87
CA ASN A 245 8.95 11.20 7.21
C ASN A 245 8.19 12.46 6.78
N ILE A 246 7.49 13.06 7.74
CA ILE A 246 6.58 14.19 7.56
C ILE A 246 7.33 15.43 7.04
N LYS A 247 8.59 15.63 7.41
CA LYS A 247 9.36 16.82 7.00
C LYS A 247 9.54 16.88 5.48
N GLU A 248 9.82 15.75 4.85
CA GLU A 248 9.99 15.72 3.39
C GLU A 248 8.65 15.87 2.66
N ILE A 249 7.57 15.29 3.18
CA ILE A 249 6.23 15.52 2.62
C ILE A 249 5.83 16.99 2.70
N LYS A 250 6.05 17.65 3.85
CA LYS A 250 5.81 19.10 3.98
C LYS A 250 6.60 19.90 2.96
N PHE A 251 7.84 19.53 2.71
CA PHE A 251 8.65 20.20 1.69
C PHE A 251 8.00 20.09 0.31
N PHE A 252 7.65 18.89 -0.16
CA PHE A 252 7.01 18.73 -1.48
C PHE A 252 5.64 19.41 -1.56
N HIS A 253 4.84 19.34 -0.51
CA HIS A 253 3.53 19.98 -0.47
C HIS A 253 3.64 21.52 -0.50
N GLN A 254 4.66 22.10 0.14
CA GLN A 254 4.92 23.54 0.12
C GLN A 254 5.38 24.08 -1.24
N LEU A 255 5.86 23.20 -2.14
CA LEU A 255 6.22 23.59 -3.51
C LEU A 255 5.00 23.93 -4.38
N ASN A 256 3.77 23.73 -3.88
CA ASN A 256 2.52 23.99 -4.60
C ASN A 256 2.52 23.39 -6.02
N LEU A 257 2.88 22.12 -6.11
CA LEU A 257 2.89 21.40 -7.38
C LEU A 257 1.46 21.24 -7.90
N GLU A 258 1.25 21.55 -9.19
CA GLU A 258 -0.08 21.60 -9.80
C GLU A 258 -0.84 20.27 -9.76
N ASN A 259 -0.11 19.14 -9.80
CA ASN A 259 -0.68 17.81 -9.85
C ASN A 259 -0.25 16.90 -8.68
N LEU A 260 -0.03 17.47 -7.50
CA LEU A 260 0.33 16.71 -6.30
C LEU A 260 -0.77 16.82 -5.25
N THR A 261 -1.19 15.67 -4.72
CA THR A 261 -2.18 15.56 -3.63
C THR A 261 -1.65 14.69 -2.50
N LEU A 262 -1.92 15.08 -1.25
CA LEU A 262 -1.62 14.23 -0.09
C LEU A 262 -2.62 13.08 -0.03
N LEU A 263 -2.12 11.85 0.02
CA LEU A 263 -2.96 10.66 0.20
C LEU A 263 -3.21 10.44 1.69
N ASN A 264 -4.29 11.01 2.18
CA ASN A 264 -4.69 10.91 3.58
C ASN A 264 -6.20 10.59 3.68
N PRO A 265 -6.59 9.40 4.16
CA PRO A 265 -7.99 9.00 4.25
C PRO A 265 -8.82 9.96 5.10
N LEU A 266 -8.26 10.49 6.18
CA LEU A 266 -9.01 11.34 7.11
C LEU A 266 -9.29 12.75 6.59
N MET A 267 -8.77 13.12 5.42
CA MET A 267 -9.15 14.37 4.73
C MET A 267 -10.45 14.22 3.93
N VAL A 268 -10.93 12.99 3.73
CA VAL A 268 -12.08 12.69 2.87
C VAL A 268 -13.18 11.95 3.63
N LEU A 269 -12.79 11.06 4.55
CA LEU A 269 -13.75 10.26 5.32
C LEU A 269 -14.40 11.06 6.44
N GLU A 270 -15.65 10.75 6.76
CA GLU A 270 -16.32 11.27 7.94
C GLU A 270 -15.67 10.73 9.23
N LEU A 271 -15.55 11.58 10.25
CA LEU A 271 -14.96 11.27 11.54
C LEU A 271 -15.98 11.44 12.64
N THR A 272 -15.89 10.66 13.72
CA THR A 272 -16.60 10.95 14.96
C THR A 272 -16.10 12.26 15.58
N GLU A 273 -16.93 12.97 16.34
CA GLU A 273 -16.66 14.33 16.86
C GLU A 273 -15.40 14.46 17.73
N ASP A 274 -14.89 13.34 18.26
CA ASP A 274 -13.72 13.31 19.15
C ASP A 274 -12.37 13.29 18.41
N GLU A 275 -12.38 13.09 17.08
CA GLU A 275 -11.15 12.91 16.29
C GLU A 275 -10.74 14.22 15.59
N LYS A 276 -9.77 14.94 16.16
CA LYS A 276 -9.15 16.08 15.47
C LYS A 276 -8.04 15.62 14.53
N VAL A 277 -8.23 15.87 13.24
CA VAL A 277 -7.26 15.51 12.20
C VAL A 277 -6.18 16.57 12.06
N HIS A 278 -4.94 16.16 12.17
CA HIS A 278 -3.80 16.93 11.70
C HIS A 278 -3.37 16.39 10.33
N GLU A 279 -3.43 17.25 9.31
CA GLU A 279 -3.18 16.93 7.89
C GLU A 279 -1.99 15.97 7.65
N TYR A 280 -0.93 16.13 8.43
CA TYR A 280 0.29 15.31 8.24
C TYR A 280 0.41 14.10 9.17
N ASN A 281 -0.23 14.10 10.33
CA ASN A 281 -0.07 13.02 11.31
C ASN A 281 -0.77 11.72 10.88
N THR A 282 -1.68 11.81 9.94
CA THR A 282 -2.51 10.71 9.45
C THR A 282 -2.09 10.17 8.10
N LEU A 283 -1.03 10.74 7.49
CA LEU A 283 -0.44 10.23 6.25
C LEU A 283 0.01 8.75 6.31
N PRO A 284 0.46 8.21 7.45
CA PRO A 284 0.77 6.79 7.57
C PRO A 284 -0.43 5.85 7.37
N LEU A 285 -1.67 6.36 7.44
CA LEU A 285 -2.89 5.58 7.23
C LEU A 285 -3.21 5.30 5.75
N ALA A 286 -2.46 5.84 4.79
CA ALA A 286 -2.71 5.60 3.36
C ALA A 286 -2.72 4.10 3.00
N GLU A 287 -1.90 3.28 3.65
CA GLU A 287 -1.82 1.84 3.40
C GLU A 287 -2.97 1.03 4.03
N THR A 288 -3.97 1.67 4.65
CA THR A 288 -5.20 1.02 5.11
C THR A 288 -6.27 0.91 4.02
N GLY A 289 -6.00 1.43 2.82
CA GLY A 289 -6.95 1.52 1.70
C GLY A 289 -7.58 0.20 1.26
N ASN A 290 -6.91 -0.93 1.49
CA ASN A 290 -7.46 -2.25 1.14
C ASN A 290 -8.80 -2.56 1.85
N ALA A 291 -9.09 -1.96 3.00
CA ALA A 291 -10.35 -2.13 3.72
C ALA A 291 -11.55 -1.45 3.03
N PHE A 292 -11.29 -0.59 2.06
CA PHE A 292 -12.32 0.16 1.33
C PHE A 292 -12.60 -0.38 -0.07
N ARG A 293 -12.04 -1.53 -0.43
CA ARG A 293 -12.26 -2.15 -1.73
C ARG A 293 -13.75 -2.43 -1.96
N GLY A 294 -14.33 -1.79 -2.98
CA GLY A 294 -15.75 -1.93 -3.32
C GLY A 294 -16.71 -1.24 -2.34
N VAL A 295 -16.22 -0.25 -1.60
CA VAL A 295 -17.02 0.61 -0.71
C VAL A 295 -17.18 1.97 -1.39
N ASP A 296 -18.42 2.44 -1.52
CA ASP A 296 -18.69 3.80 -1.98
C ASP A 296 -18.35 4.79 -0.85
N VAL A 297 -17.56 5.80 -1.16
CA VAL A 297 -17.05 6.83 -0.22
C VAL A 297 -17.53 8.22 -0.66
#